data_058c1155482b111d8f54b319933c0bd8
#
_entry.id   058c1155482b111d8f54b319933c0bd8
#
_cell.length_a   1.000
_cell.length_b   1.000
_cell.length_c   1.000
_cell.angle_alpha   90.00
_cell.angle_beta   90.00
_cell.angle_gamma   90.00
#
_symmetry.space_group_name_H-M   'P 1'
#
loop_
_entity.id
_entity.type
_entity.pdbx_description
1 polymer ?
#
loop_
_entity_poly.entity_id
_entity_poly.type
_entity_poly.pdbx_seq_one_letter_code
_entity_poly.pdbx_strand_id
1 'polypeptide(L)'
;MKIETQCLHEGYTPKNGEPRVVPIVQSTTYVYDSSREIAEVFDDPTKSLIYSRFENPTTDAVEKKIAALEGGAAAMCTSSGQAATLCSILNICQAGDSFIASTSIYGGTINLFSITMKRLGIECIYVDPDATDDEIQAAFKDNTKLVFGETIANPALTVFDIERFANIAHKNGVPLIVDNTFATPYLCRPIEWGADIVIHSTSKYMDGHAVQVGGVIVDSGKFDWTGGKFPCMTEPDESYHGTIYTEKYSFAPYIVKARMQLMRDFGCYPSANSSFLLNLGLETLPVRMKQYCENAITVAKFLESNDKVESVAYPGLESDKYHKLAEKYLPLGTAGVISFVIKGGRDTAAKFMDSLKLASNEVHVADIRTCILHPASATHRQLSDEQLVAAGINGGMIRLSVGLENVEDIIDDLKQGFAAI
;
A
#
# COMPACT_ATOMS: atom_id res chain seq x y z
N MET A 1 -18.29 -13.00 -7.47
CA MET A 1 -17.23 -13.95 -7.91
C MET A 1 -16.21 -14.11 -6.81
N LYS A 2 -15.47 -15.25 -6.75
CA LYS A 2 -14.31 -15.40 -5.86
C LYS A 2 -13.13 -14.58 -6.39
N ILE A 3 -12.19 -14.24 -5.52
CA ILE A 3 -11.09 -13.30 -5.83
C ILE A 3 -10.22 -13.77 -6.99
N GLU A 4 -9.96 -15.06 -7.11
CA GLU A 4 -9.18 -15.63 -8.22
C GLU A 4 -9.87 -15.37 -9.58
N THR A 5 -11.19 -15.46 -9.63
CA THR A 5 -11.98 -15.15 -10.82
C THR A 5 -12.05 -13.65 -11.06
N GLN A 6 -12.17 -12.84 -10.01
CA GLN A 6 -12.17 -11.37 -10.12
C GLN A 6 -10.85 -10.85 -10.71
N CYS A 7 -9.70 -11.40 -10.28
CA CYS A 7 -8.39 -11.05 -10.84
C CYS A 7 -8.33 -11.18 -12.37
N LEU A 8 -9.06 -12.14 -12.94
CA LEU A 8 -9.05 -12.43 -14.37
C LEU A 8 -10.14 -11.68 -15.15
N HIS A 9 -11.28 -11.39 -14.53
CA HIS A 9 -12.48 -10.96 -15.27
C HIS A 9 -13.01 -9.58 -14.90
N GLU A 10 -12.65 -9.01 -13.74
CA GLU A 10 -13.10 -7.67 -13.40
C GLU A 10 -12.36 -6.58 -14.18
N GLY A 11 -12.99 -5.43 -14.30
CA GLY A 11 -12.45 -4.22 -14.89
C GLY A 11 -12.56 -4.12 -16.41
N TYR A 12 -12.50 -5.21 -17.15
CA TYR A 12 -12.62 -5.21 -18.61
C TYR A 12 -13.46 -6.39 -19.09
N THR A 13 -14.55 -6.05 -19.80
CA THR A 13 -15.43 -7.04 -20.46
C THR A 13 -15.50 -6.74 -21.94
N PRO A 14 -14.80 -7.52 -22.80
CA PRO A 14 -14.80 -7.29 -24.24
C PRO A 14 -16.16 -7.57 -24.85
N LYS A 15 -16.59 -6.71 -25.79
CA LYS A 15 -17.77 -6.92 -26.64
C LYS A 15 -17.40 -7.79 -27.83
N ASN A 16 -18.43 -8.13 -28.63
CA ASN A 16 -18.21 -8.93 -29.84
C ASN A 16 -17.25 -8.23 -30.82
N GLY A 17 -16.16 -8.92 -31.15
CA GLY A 17 -15.11 -8.40 -32.05
C GLY A 17 -14.06 -7.50 -31.37
N GLU A 18 -14.18 -7.21 -30.08
CA GLU A 18 -13.16 -6.46 -29.33
C GLU A 18 -11.99 -7.37 -28.88
N PRO A 19 -10.81 -6.79 -28.60
CA PRO A 19 -9.68 -7.53 -28.07
C PRO A 19 -10.01 -8.25 -26.77
N ARG A 20 -9.50 -9.47 -26.61
CA ARG A 20 -9.68 -10.22 -25.36
C ARG A 20 -8.99 -9.57 -24.18
N VAL A 21 -7.83 -8.99 -24.40
CA VAL A 21 -7.01 -8.31 -23.38
C VAL A 21 -7.29 -6.82 -23.44
N VAL A 22 -7.30 -6.14 -22.31
CA VAL A 22 -7.47 -4.69 -22.25
C VAL A 22 -6.47 -3.99 -23.18
N PRO A 23 -6.92 -3.13 -24.12
CA PRO A 23 -6.02 -2.43 -25.04
C PRO A 23 -5.18 -1.38 -24.31
N ILE A 24 -3.95 -1.12 -24.80
CA ILE A 24 -3.16 0.03 -24.35
C ILE A 24 -3.59 1.24 -25.16
N VAL A 25 -4.33 2.15 -24.52
CA VAL A 25 -4.77 3.41 -25.17
C VAL A 25 -3.72 4.49 -24.92
N GLN A 26 -2.82 4.63 -25.90
CA GLN A 26 -1.71 5.59 -25.86
C GLN A 26 -2.17 6.93 -26.47
N SER A 27 -3.09 7.60 -25.80
CA SER A 27 -3.60 8.91 -26.23
C SER A 27 -3.56 9.92 -25.10
N THR A 28 -3.24 11.17 -25.42
CA THR A 28 -3.26 12.29 -24.47
C THR A 28 -4.67 12.83 -24.29
N THR A 29 -5.47 12.91 -25.36
CA THR A 29 -6.77 13.57 -25.42
C THR A 29 -7.72 12.79 -26.34
N TYR A 30 -8.98 13.19 -26.37
CA TYR A 30 -10.05 12.49 -27.07
C TYR A 30 -10.83 13.48 -27.94
N VAL A 31 -11.52 12.98 -28.97
CA VAL A 31 -12.25 13.78 -29.96
C VAL A 31 -13.75 13.72 -29.65
N TYR A 32 -14.44 14.84 -29.87
CA TYR A 32 -15.89 14.99 -29.69
C TYR A 32 -16.51 15.60 -30.95
N ASP A 33 -17.79 15.33 -31.18
CA ASP A 33 -18.50 15.81 -32.36
C ASP A 33 -18.86 17.31 -32.28
N SER A 34 -18.91 17.87 -31.05
CA SER A 34 -19.31 19.27 -30.87
C SER A 34 -18.61 19.94 -29.67
N SER A 35 -18.46 21.29 -29.73
CA SER A 35 -18.00 22.11 -28.60
C SER A 35 -18.96 22.05 -27.42
N ARG A 36 -20.22 21.76 -27.62
CA ARG A 36 -21.22 21.58 -26.56
C ARG A 36 -20.90 20.31 -25.73
N GLU A 37 -20.63 19.20 -26.39
CA GLU A 37 -20.27 17.96 -25.73
C GLU A 37 -18.99 18.12 -24.89
N ILE A 38 -17.98 18.81 -25.44
CA ILE A 38 -16.77 19.13 -24.66
C ILE A 38 -17.13 19.90 -23.39
N ALA A 39 -17.98 20.93 -23.49
CA ALA A 39 -18.39 21.74 -22.33
C ALA A 39 -19.11 20.88 -21.27
N GLU A 40 -20.06 20.00 -21.68
CA GLU A 40 -20.78 19.10 -20.79
C GLU A 40 -19.87 18.11 -20.05
N VAL A 41 -18.77 17.67 -20.69
CA VAL A 41 -17.77 16.78 -20.07
C VAL A 41 -16.89 17.55 -19.10
N PHE A 42 -16.56 18.84 -19.37
CA PHE A 42 -15.85 19.69 -18.42
C PHE A 42 -16.69 20.00 -17.16
N ASP A 43 -18.02 20.13 -17.31
CA ASP A 43 -18.94 20.32 -16.20
C ASP A 43 -19.10 19.05 -15.34
N ASP A 44 -18.87 17.88 -15.94
CA ASP A 44 -18.91 16.60 -15.24
C ASP A 44 -17.92 15.58 -15.86
N PRO A 45 -16.67 15.56 -15.38
CA PRO A 45 -15.61 14.69 -15.91
C PRO A 45 -15.90 13.18 -15.78
N THR A 46 -16.91 12.79 -14.99
CA THR A 46 -17.29 11.37 -14.87
C THR A 46 -18.12 10.84 -16.05
N LYS A 47 -18.57 11.73 -16.93
CA LYS A 47 -19.43 11.35 -18.08
C LYS A 47 -18.67 10.79 -19.27
N SER A 48 -17.45 11.27 -19.51
CA SER A 48 -16.64 10.86 -20.65
C SER A 48 -15.18 11.24 -20.48
N LEU A 49 -14.32 10.66 -21.30
CA LEU A 49 -12.87 10.87 -21.30
C LEU A 49 -12.52 12.27 -21.79
N ILE A 50 -11.73 13.02 -21.06
CA ILE A 50 -11.24 14.36 -21.43
C ILE A 50 -9.78 14.30 -21.84
N TYR A 51 -8.97 13.81 -20.93
CA TYR A 51 -7.52 13.86 -20.99
C TYR A 51 -6.93 12.74 -20.15
N SER A 52 -5.93 12.03 -20.64
CA SER A 52 -5.41 10.81 -19.98
C SER A 52 -4.84 11.04 -18.57
N ARG A 53 -4.52 12.29 -18.18
CA ARG A 53 -4.16 12.62 -16.80
C ARG A 53 -5.33 12.45 -15.83
N PHE A 54 -6.57 12.68 -16.28
CA PHE A 54 -7.78 12.46 -15.47
C PHE A 54 -8.21 11.01 -15.52
N GLU A 55 -8.34 10.49 -16.74
CA GLU A 55 -8.85 9.15 -17.00
C GLU A 55 -8.34 8.63 -18.33
N ASN A 56 -7.96 7.36 -18.35
CA ASN A 56 -7.51 6.64 -19.53
C ASN A 56 -8.18 5.27 -19.54
N PRO A 57 -8.72 4.77 -20.67
CA PRO A 57 -9.45 3.51 -20.71
C PRO A 57 -8.69 2.30 -20.20
N THR A 58 -7.37 2.25 -20.41
CA THR A 58 -6.52 1.18 -19.89
C THR A 58 -6.40 1.26 -18.37
N THR A 59 -6.19 2.47 -17.84
CA THR A 59 -6.09 2.72 -16.41
C THR A 59 -7.43 2.50 -15.70
N ASP A 60 -8.53 2.97 -16.28
CA ASP A 60 -9.89 2.78 -15.76
C ASP A 60 -10.24 1.29 -15.57
N ALA A 61 -9.88 0.44 -16.54
CA ALA A 61 -10.06 -1.00 -16.43
C ALA A 61 -9.31 -1.59 -15.21
N VAL A 62 -8.10 -1.12 -14.95
CA VAL A 62 -7.29 -1.56 -13.79
C VAL A 62 -7.86 -1.02 -12.48
N GLU A 63 -8.29 0.23 -12.45
CA GLU A 63 -8.92 0.86 -11.30
C GLU A 63 -10.20 0.11 -10.89
N LYS A 64 -11.06 -0.21 -11.84
CA LYS A 64 -12.27 -1.01 -11.61
C LYS A 64 -11.95 -2.41 -11.08
N LYS A 65 -10.92 -3.06 -11.63
CA LYS A 65 -10.44 -4.35 -11.14
C LYS A 65 -9.98 -4.26 -9.69
N ILE A 66 -9.11 -3.31 -9.35
CA ILE A 66 -8.57 -3.17 -7.98
C ILE A 66 -9.68 -2.79 -6.99
N ALA A 67 -10.60 -1.89 -7.37
CA ALA A 67 -11.77 -1.58 -6.54
C ALA A 67 -12.58 -2.83 -6.21
N ALA A 68 -12.87 -3.67 -7.21
CA ALA A 68 -13.59 -4.93 -7.00
C ALA A 68 -12.81 -5.93 -6.13
N LEU A 69 -11.47 -6.02 -6.30
CA LEU A 69 -10.63 -6.91 -5.51
C LEU A 69 -10.59 -6.50 -4.03
N GLU A 70 -10.52 -5.21 -3.72
CA GLU A 70 -10.57 -4.70 -2.34
C GLU A 70 -12.00 -4.64 -1.76
N GLY A 71 -13.04 -4.79 -2.59
CA GLY A 71 -14.43 -4.60 -2.16
C GLY A 71 -14.81 -3.13 -1.97
N GLY A 72 -14.11 -2.22 -2.65
CA GLY A 72 -14.36 -0.78 -2.64
C GLY A 72 -15.36 -0.33 -3.69
N ALA A 73 -15.83 0.90 -3.57
CA ALA A 73 -16.77 1.55 -4.49
C ALA A 73 -16.07 2.10 -5.75
N ALA A 74 -14.85 2.63 -5.58
CA ALA A 74 -14.05 3.18 -6.68
C ALA A 74 -12.55 3.18 -6.32
N ALA A 75 -11.70 3.29 -7.35
CA ALA A 75 -10.25 3.41 -7.18
C ALA A 75 -9.67 4.49 -8.10
N MET A 76 -8.48 4.97 -7.74
CA MET A 76 -7.68 5.91 -8.53
C MET A 76 -6.22 5.47 -8.51
N CYS A 77 -5.69 5.05 -9.65
CA CYS A 77 -4.28 4.72 -9.82
C CYS A 77 -3.42 5.98 -9.82
N THR A 78 -2.22 5.87 -9.24
CA THR A 78 -1.25 6.96 -9.15
C THR A 78 0.12 6.53 -9.66
N SER A 79 1.02 7.49 -9.89
CA SER A 79 2.36 7.24 -10.44
C SER A 79 3.31 6.51 -9.48
N SER A 80 2.96 6.38 -8.21
CA SER A 80 3.73 5.63 -7.19
C SER A 80 2.91 5.43 -5.93
N GLY A 81 3.33 4.47 -5.07
CA GLY A 81 2.75 4.33 -3.73
C GLY A 81 2.87 5.59 -2.88
N GLN A 82 3.99 6.31 -2.97
CA GLN A 82 4.15 7.60 -2.27
C GLN A 82 3.18 8.68 -2.78
N ALA A 83 2.87 8.68 -4.08
CA ALA A 83 1.84 9.57 -4.64
C ALA A 83 0.45 9.18 -4.11
N ALA A 84 0.16 7.88 -3.97
CA ALA A 84 -1.09 7.41 -3.35
C ALA A 84 -1.18 7.88 -1.90
N THR A 85 -0.13 7.70 -1.10
CA THR A 85 -0.07 8.16 0.29
C THR A 85 -0.22 9.69 0.39
N LEU A 86 0.52 10.45 -0.42
CA LEU A 86 0.45 11.92 -0.44
C LEU A 86 -0.97 12.40 -0.78
N CYS A 87 -1.52 11.90 -1.89
CA CYS A 87 -2.86 12.29 -2.34
C CYS A 87 -3.95 11.87 -1.33
N SER A 88 -3.81 10.70 -0.68
CA SER A 88 -4.81 10.27 0.31
C SER A 88 -4.87 11.21 1.51
N ILE A 89 -3.75 11.74 1.97
CA ILE A 89 -3.73 12.72 3.07
C ILE A 89 -4.24 14.10 2.60
N LEU A 90 -3.67 14.63 1.51
CA LEU A 90 -4.01 15.97 1.03
C LEU A 90 -5.45 16.11 0.51
N ASN A 91 -6.12 14.99 0.24
CA ASN A 91 -7.52 15.03 -0.19
C ASN A 91 -8.46 15.55 0.90
N ILE A 92 -8.10 15.40 2.17
CA ILE A 92 -8.95 15.75 3.32
C ILE A 92 -8.23 16.55 4.42
N CYS A 93 -6.90 16.73 4.31
CA CYS A 93 -6.10 17.55 5.21
C CYS A 93 -5.58 18.79 4.51
N GLN A 94 -5.55 19.90 5.22
CA GLN A 94 -4.97 21.18 4.81
C GLN A 94 -4.06 21.73 5.90
N ALA A 95 -3.39 22.85 5.64
CA ALA A 95 -2.56 23.53 6.63
C ALA A 95 -3.37 23.84 7.90
N GLY A 96 -2.84 23.48 9.06
CA GLY A 96 -3.50 23.61 10.37
C GLY A 96 -4.21 22.33 10.83
N ASP A 97 -4.37 21.32 9.97
CA ASP A 97 -4.92 20.02 10.35
C ASP A 97 -3.84 19.07 10.93
N SER A 98 -4.31 18.06 11.64
CA SER A 98 -3.49 16.95 12.11
C SER A 98 -4.06 15.61 11.69
N PHE A 99 -3.23 14.56 11.76
CA PHE A 99 -3.67 13.18 11.62
C PHE A 99 -2.83 12.25 12.51
N ILE A 100 -3.37 11.07 12.82
CA ILE A 100 -2.69 10.06 13.61
C ILE A 100 -2.12 8.99 12.66
N ALA A 101 -0.88 8.55 12.91
CA ALA A 101 -0.28 7.44 12.18
C ALA A 101 0.35 6.44 13.14
N SER A 102 0.31 5.16 12.78
CA SER A 102 1.10 4.14 13.48
C SER A 102 2.61 4.46 13.38
N THR A 103 3.36 4.20 14.45
CA THR A 103 4.83 4.25 14.43
C THR A 103 5.43 3.16 13.54
N SER A 104 4.70 2.05 13.36
CA SER A 104 5.11 0.90 12.54
C SER A 104 4.55 1.04 11.12
N ILE A 105 5.23 1.83 10.30
CA ILE A 105 4.93 2.04 8.87
C ILE A 105 6.22 2.16 8.06
N TYR A 106 6.11 2.13 6.73
CA TYR A 106 7.24 2.26 5.82
C TYR A 106 8.07 3.53 6.08
N GLY A 107 9.40 3.39 6.12
CA GLY A 107 10.31 4.50 6.44
C GLY A 107 10.19 5.71 5.51
N GLY A 108 9.88 5.50 4.22
CA GLY A 108 9.59 6.58 3.28
C GLY A 108 8.32 7.35 3.64
N THR A 109 7.31 6.68 4.17
CA THR A 109 6.07 7.28 4.67
C THR A 109 6.31 8.06 5.97
N ILE A 110 7.16 7.54 6.88
CA ILE A 110 7.58 8.29 8.08
C ILE A 110 8.24 9.61 7.67
N ASN A 111 9.16 9.58 6.70
CA ASN A 111 9.82 10.80 6.22
C ASN A 111 8.82 11.77 5.55
N LEU A 112 7.89 11.27 4.74
CA LEU A 112 6.81 12.07 4.14
C LEU A 112 6.00 12.78 5.23
N PHE A 113 5.58 12.06 6.27
CA PHE A 113 4.74 12.59 7.35
C PHE A 113 5.49 13.55 8.27
N SER A 114 6.71 13.18 8.69
CA SER A 114 7.48 13.96 9.66
C SER A 114 8.11 15.23 9.08
N ILE A 115 8.45 15.23 7.78
CA ILE A 115 9.18 16.32 7.15
C ILE A 115 8.30 17.06 6.13
N THR A 116 7.75 16.35 5.15
CA THR A 116 7.05 17.00 4.03
C THR A 116 5.69 17.52 4.47
N MET A 117 4.87 16.74 5.16
CA MET A 117 3.57 17.19 5.68
C MET A 117 3.73 18.34 6.66
N LYS A 118 4.73 18.28 7.53
CA LYS A 118 5.05 19.37 8.45
C LYS A 118 5.37 20.70 7.70
N ARG A 119 6.08 20.62 6.57
CA ARG A 119 6.35 21.80 5.71
C ARG A 119 5.08 22.34 5.06
N LEU A 120 4.09 21.50 4.82
CA LEU A 120 2.77 21.88 4.32
C LEU A 120 1.83 22.36 5.44
N GLY A 121 2.31 22.41 6.69
CA GLY A 121 1.53 22.87 7.84
C GLY A 121 0.58 21.80 8.39
N ILE A 122 0.76 20.53 8.03
CA ILE A 122 -0.04 19.39 8.51
C ILE A 122 0.78 18.61 9.54
N GLU A 123 0.21 18.38 10.72
CA GLU A 123 0.88 17.65 11.81
C GLU A 123 0.56 16.17 11.77
N CYS A 124 1.60 15.32 11.83
CA CYS A 124 1.44 13.88 12.07
C CYS A 124 1.72 13.57 13.54
N ILE A 125 0.79 12.89 14.20
CA ILE A 125 0.91 12.41 15.58
C ILE A 125 1.09 10.90 15.51
N TYR A 126 2.24 10.41 16.00
CA TYR A 126 2.53 8.98 15.97
C TYR A 126 2.02 8.28 17.23
N VAL A 127 1.43 7.10 17.04
CA VAL A 127 1.01 6.21 18.13
C VAL A 127 1.60 4.81 17.92
N ASP A 128 1.98 4.16 19.00
CA ASP A 128 2.39 2.76 18.95
C ASP A 128 1.15 1.90 18.60
N PRO A 129 1.21 0.98 17.64
CA PRO A 129 0.09 0.09 17.32
C PRO A 129 -0.33 -0.81 18.50
N ASP A 130 0.58 -1.03 19.46
CA ASP A 130 0.31 -1.80 20.67
C ASP A 130 -0.11 -0.93 21.87
N ALA A 131 -0.20 0.41 21.70
CA ALA A 131 -0.69 1.31 22.74
C ALA A 131 -2.13 0.96 23.17
N THR A 132 -2.49 1.31 24.40
CA THR A 132 -3.87 1.14 24.91
C THR A 132 -4.87 2.02 24.16
N ASP A 133 -6.15 1.69 24.20
CA ASP A 133 -7.20 2.50 23.58
C ASP A 133 -7.23 3.93 24.14
N ASP A 134 -6.96 4.09 25.43
CA ASP A 134 -6.92 5.41 26.09
C ASP A 134 -5.73 6.23 25.59
N GLU A 135 -4.56 5.63 25.38
CA GLU A 135 -3.39 6.30 24.82
C GLU A 135 -3.62 6.72 23.36
N ILE A 136 -4.23 5.85 22.55
CA ILE A 136 -4.62 6.19 21.18
C ILE A 136 -5.66 7.30 21.18
N GLN A 137 -6.68 7.23 22.05
CA GLN A 137 -7.72 8.25 22.19
C GLN A 137 -7.15 9.61 22.61
N ALA A 138 -6.14 9.63 23.49
CA ALA A 138 -5.49 10.85 23.95
C ALA A 138 -4.67 11.57 22.86
N ALA A 139 -4.33 10.88 21.77
CA ALA A 139 -3.64 11.47 20.62
C ALA A 139 -4.55 12.30 19.70
N PHE A 140 -5.88 12.15 19.81
CA PHE A 140 -6.82 12.91 18.99
C PHE A 140 -6.91 14.37 19.46
N LYS A 141 -6.91 15.27 18.48
CA LYS A 141 -7.16 16.71 18.60
C LYS A 141 -8.44 17.08 17.86
N ASP A 142 -8.99 18.26 18.10
CA ASP A 142 -10.19 18.75 17.39
C ASP A 142 -9.97 18.81 15.85
N ASN A 143 -8.75 19.13 15.44
CA ASN A 143 -8.30 19.23 14.04
C ASN A 143 -7.78 17.92 13.47
N THR A 144 -7.92 16.78 14.17
CA THR A 144 -7.53 15.46 13.62
C THR A 144 -8.52 15.04 12.54
N LYS A 145 -7.97 14.65 11.36
CA LYS A 145 -8.75 14.34 10.15
C LYS A 145 -8.77 12.87 9.75
N LEU A 146 -7.79 12.07 10.15
CA LEU A 146 -7.73 10.65 9.80
C LEU A 146 -6.80 9.88 10.75
N VAL A 147 -6.90 8.56 10.67
CA VAL A 147 -5.93 7.61 11.23
C VAL A 147 -5.30 6.84 10.07
N PHE A 148 -3.98 6.57 10.15
CA PHE A 148 -3.22 5.85 9.13
C PHE A 148 -2.45 4.67 9.73
N GLY A 149 -2.50 3.49 9.06
CA GLY A 149 -1.73 2.30 9.42
C GLY A 149 -1.34 1.46 8.21
N GLU A 150 -0.50 0.45 8.42
CA GLU A 150 -0.14 -0.56 7.41
C GLU A 150 -0.59 -1.95 7.88
N THR A 151 -1.26 -2.72 7.04
CA THR A 151 -1.72 -4.08 7.37
C THR A 151 -0.59 -4.97 7.90
N ILE A 152 0.56 -4.96 7.20
CA ILE A 152 1.81 -5.59 7.60
C ILE A 152 2.92 -4.56 7.40
N ALA A 153 3.52 -4.09 8.47
CA ALA A 153 4.50 -3.02 8.46
C ALA A 153 5.87 -3.46 7.90
N ASN A 154 6.57 -2.54 7.22
CA ASN A 154 7.91 -2.76 6.67
C ASN A 154 8.93 -1.86 7.40
N PRO A 155 10.02 -2.39 8.01
CA PRO A 155 10.46 -3.80 8.02
C PRO A 155 10.05 -4.58 9.26
N ALA A 156 9.34 -3.98 10.22
CA ALA A 156 9.08 -4.58 11.53
C ALA A 156 8.12 -5.78 11.50
N LEU A 157 7.34 -5.94 10.42
CA LEU A 157 6.33 -6.97 10.22
C LEU A 157 5.23 -7.00 11.30
N THR A 158 5.02 -5.87 11.96
CA THR A 158 3.89 -5.64 12.86
C THR A 158 2.59 -5.83 12.08
N VAL A 159 1.65 -6.60 12.62
CA VAL A 159 0.29 -6.71 12.07
C VAL A 159 -0.60 -5.69 12.77
N PHE A 160 -1.21 -4.81 11.98
CA PHE A 160 -2.05 -3.73 12.47
C PHE A 160 -3.46 -4.23 12.81
N ASP A 161 -3.97 -3.92 14.01
CA ASP A 161 -5.33 -4.28 14.42
C ASP A 161 -6.36 -3.34 13.77
N ILE A 162 -6.72 -3.64 12.52
CA ILE A 162 -7.52 -2.79 11.64
C ILE A 162 -8.87 -2.45 12.27
N GLU A 163 -9.61 -3.45 12.76
CA GLU A 163 -10.94 -3.28 13.34
C GLU A 163 -10.90 -2.39 14.59
N ARG A 164 -9.90 -2.58 15.44
CA ARG A 164 -9.69 -1.77 16.64
C ARG A 164 -9.46 -0.30 16.29
N PHE A 165 -8.55 -0.01 15.38
CA PHE A 165 -8.24 1.37 14.97
C PHE A 165 -9.38 2.00 14.17
N ALA A 166 -10.12 1.23 13.37
CA ALA A 166 -11.33 1.71 12.69
C ALA A 166 -12.39 2.17 13.69
N ASN A 167 -12.66 1.34 14.72
CA ASN A 167 -13.63 1.69 15.75
C ASN A 167 -13.25 2.97 16.52
N ILE A 168 -11.95 3.14 16.83
CA ILE A 168 -11.48 4.36 17.51
C ILE A 168 -11.57 5.57 16.56
N ALA A 169 -11.16 5.44 15.30
CA ALA A 169 -11.24 6.51 14.30
C ALA A 169 -12.70 6.96 14.09
N HIS A 170 -13.61 6.02 13.87
CA HIS A 170 -15.03 6.31 13.64
C HIS A 170 -15.69 6.95 14.86
N LYS A 171 -15.35 6.52 16.09
CA LYS A 171 -15.83 7.17 17.33
C LYS A 171 -15.44 8.65 17.39
N ASN A 172 -14.32 9.03 16.77
CA ASN A 172 -13.84 10.40 16.66
C ASN A 172 -14.32 11.11 15.37
N GLY A 173 -15.16 10.47 14.54
CA GLY A 173 -15.71 11.03 13.31
C GLY A 173 -14.67 11.23 12.21
N VAL A 174 -13.62 10.40 12.16
CA VAL A 174 -12.57 10.45 11.14
C VAL A 174 -12.38 9.09 10.47
N PRO A 175 -11.96 9.03 9.18
CA PRO A 175 -11.72 7.78 8.47
C PRO A 175 -10.42 7.11 8.91
N LEU A 176 -10.37 5.77 8.72
CA LEU A 176 -9.16 4.98 8.75
C LEU A 176 -8.64 4.76 7.33
N ILE A 177 -7.38 5.12 7.09
CA ILE A 177 -6.62 4.82 5.87
C ILE A 177 -5.63 3.69 6.16
N VAL A 178 -5.65 2.63 5.36
CA VAL A 178 -4.76 1.48 5.53
C VAL A 178 -3.92 1.27 4.27
N ASP A 179 -2.61 1.24 4.42
CA ASP A 179 -1.70 0.74 3.39
C ASP A 179 -1.69 -0.80 3.42
N ASN A 180 -2.24 -1.40 2.37
CA ASN A 180 -2.40 -2.85 2.24
C ASN A 180 -1.38 -3.48 1.26
N THR A 181 -0.27 -2.81 1.04
CA THR A 181 0.74 -3.17 0.02
C THR A 181 1.25 -4.60 0.18
N PHE A 182 1.57 -5.05 1.40
CA PHE A 182 2.15 -6.39 1.61
C PHE A 182 1.11 -7.49 1.64
N ALA A 183 -0.05 -7.25 2.22
CA ALA A 183 -1.10 -8.26 2.25
C ALA A 183 -1.78 -8.44 0.90
N THR A 184 -1.91 -7.36 0.11
CA THR A 184 -2.73 -7.32 -1.10
C THR A 184 -4.20 -7.69 -0.83
N PRO A 185 -5.15 -7.43 -1.72
CA PRO A 185 -6.54 -7.83 -1.50
C PRO A 185 -6.74 -9.36 -1.45
N TYR A 186 -5.71 -10.14 -1.83
CA TYR A 186 -5.78 -11.59 -1.77
C TYR A 186 -5.65 -12.13 -0.33
N LEU A 187 -4.75 -11.57 0.49
CA LEU A 187 -4.56 -12.03 1.87
C LEU A 187 -5.45 -11.30 2.86
N CYS A 188 -5.69 -10.00 2.65
CA CYS A 188 -6.53 -9.17 3.51
C CYS A 188 -7.28 -8.12 2.69
N ARG A 189 -8.53 -7.87 3.04
CA ARG A 189 -9.35 -6.75 2.58
C ARG A 189 -9.67 -5.84 3.75
N PRO A 190 -8.90 -4.78 3.98
CA PRO A 190 -9.09 -3.89 5.14
C PRO A 190 -10.48 -3.27 5.22
N ILE A 191 -11.18 -3.07 4.08
CA ILE A 191 -12.56 -2.56 4.01
C ILE A 191 -13.55 -3.49 4.74
N GLU A 192 -13.31 -4.79 4.76
CA GLU A 192 -14.14 -5.76 5.48
C GLU A 192 -13.99 -5.64 7.01
N TRP A 193 -12.91 -4.99 7.46
CA TRP A 193 -12.55 -4.75 8.86
C TRP A 193 -12.72 -3.30 9.30
N GLY A 194 -13.38 -2.47 8.47
CA GLY A 194 -13.71 -1.10 8.81
C GLY A 194 -12.77 -0.02 8.30
N ALA A 195 -11.77 -0.35 7.48
CA ALA A 195 -11.00 0.67 6.78
C ALA A 195 -11.89 1.40 5.75
N ASP A 196 -11.76 2.71 5.69
CA ASP A 196 -12.54 3.55 4.78
C ASP A 196 -11.83 3.77 3.46
N ILE A 197 -10.52 3.95 3.53
CA ILE A 197 -9.64 4.13 2.39
C ILE A 197 -8.51 3.11 2.47
N VAL A 198 -8.23 2.45 1.35
CA VAL A 198 -7.10 1.53 1.22
C VAL A 198 -6.14 2.07 0.19
N ILE A 199 -4.84 2.02 0.48
CA ILE A 199 -3.81 2.39 -0.48
C ILE A 199 -2.86 1.23 -0.73
N HIS A 200 -2.20 1.25 -1.89
CA HIS A 200 -1.12 0.31 -2.22
C HIS A 200 0.00 1.00 -2.99
N SER A 201 1.21 0.56 -2.76
CA SER A 201 2.26 0.62 -3.76
C SER A 201 2.08 -0.56 -4.73
N THR A 202 1.53 -0.29 -5.91
CA THR A 202 1.30 -1.34 -6.92
C THR A 202 2.59 -1.88 -7.53
N SER A 203 3.73 -1.21 -7.26
CA SER A 203 5.08 -1.64 -7.63
C SER A 203 5.54 -2.94 -6.93
N LYS A 204 4.79 -3.40 -5.91
CA LYS A 204 5.13 -4.55 -5.06
C LYS A 204 4.39 -5.80 -5.54
N TYR A 205 3.83 -6.61 -4.66
CA TYR A 205 3.16 -7.86 -5.02
C TYR A 205 2.09 -7.74 -6.10
N MET A 206 1.39 -6.60 -6.23
CA MET A 206 0.38 -6.45 -7.29
C MET A 206 0.99 -6.56 -8.68
N ASP A 207 2.13 -5.90 -8.93
CA ASP A 207 2.95 -6.09 -10.14
C ASP A 207 3.75 -7.40 -10.06
N GLY A 208 4.55 -7.56 -9.00
CA GLY A 208 5.35 -8.72 -8.67
C GLY A 208 6.60 -8.92 -9.54
N HIS A 209 6.79 -8.17 -10.60
CA HIS A 209 7.85 -8.37 -11.60
C HIS A 209 8.90 -7.27 -11.62
N ALA A 210 8.76 -6.23 -10.77
CA ALA A 210 9.64 -5.06 -10.73
C ALA A 210 9.72 -4.29 -12.08
N VAL A 211 8.65 -4.28 -12.87
CA VAL A 211 8.63 -3.69 -14.22
C VAL A 211 7.91 -2.36 -14.31
N GLN A 212 7.15 -1.96 -13.25
CA GLN A 212 6.46 -0.69 -13.20
C GLN A 212 6.52 -0.06 -11.81
N VAL A 213 6.47 1.25 -11.75
CA VAL A 213 6.26 2.02 -10.53
C VAL A 213 4.85 2.58 -10.55
N GLY A 214 4.08 2.33 -9.48
CA GLY A 214 2.71 2.80 -9.39
C GLY A 214 2.16 2.72 -7.97
N GLY A 215 0.99 3.30 -7.79
CA GLY A 215 0.18 3.23 -6.58
C GLY A 215 -1.29 3.23 -6.91
N VAL A 216 -2.13 3.01 -5.91
CA VAL A 216 -3.58 3.11 -6.04
C VAL A 216 -4.20 3.53 -4.71
N ILE A 217 -5.28 4.29 -4.80
CA ILE A 217 -6.16 4.64 -3.68
C ILE A 217 -7.52 3.99 -3.96
N VAL A 218 -8.10 3.31 -2.99
CA VAL A 218 -9.42 2.68 -3.07
C VAL A 218 -10.30 3.29 -1.99
N ASP A 219 -11.48 3.76 -2.39
CA ASP A 219 -12.53 4.29 -1.51
C ASP A 219 -13.55 3.20 -1.23
N SER A 220 -13.85 2.94 0.04
CA SER A 220 -14.91 2.00 0.43
C SER A 220 -16.31 2.48 0.01
N GLY A 221 -16.49 3.80 -0.15
CA GLY A 221 -17.79 4.44 -0.34
C GLY A 221 -18.69 4.40 0.90
N LYS A 222 -18.16 4.03 2.08
CA LYS A 222 -18.96 3.79 3.30
C LYS A 222 -18.83 4.87 4.37
N PHE A 223 -17.74 5.66 4.34
CA PHE A 223 -17.52 6.68 5.36
C PHE A 223 -18.53 7.83 5.23
N ASP A 224 -19.11 8.24 6.36
CA ASP A 224 -20.00 9.42 6.42
C ASP A 224 -19.20 10.71 6.49
N TRP A 225 -19.02 11.37 5.35
CA TRP A 225 -18.36 12.66 5.23
C TRP A 225 -19.16 13.85 5.78
N THR A 226 -20.43 13.65 6.15
CA THR A 226 -21.35 14.73 6.57
C THR A 226 -21.24 15.08 8.05
N GLY A 227 -20.39 14.38 8.81
CA GLY A 227 -20.22 14.58 10.26
C GLY A 227 -19.60 15.92 10.70
N GLY A 228 -19.45 16.89 9.80
CA GLY A 228 -19.03 18.28 10.10
C GLY A 228 -17.50 18.51 10.12
N LYS A 229 -16.68 17.46 10.02
CA LYS A 229 -15.21 17.60 10.01
C LYS A 229 -14.61 17.85 8.64
N PHE A 230 -15.38 17.67 7.56
CA PHE A 230 -14.89 17.68 6.19
C PHE A 230 -15.65 18.68 5.30
N PRO A 231 -15.51 20.02 5.53
CA PRO A 231 -16.13 21.03 4.67
C PRO A 231 -15.75 20.86 3.20
N CYS A 232 -14.51 20.43 2.92
CA CYS A 232 -14.03 20.15 1.55
C CYS A 232 -14.81 19.06 0.79
N MET A 233 -15.68 18.30 1.49
CA MET A 233 -16.55 17.27 0.91
C MET A 233 -18.01 17.73 0.83
N THR A 234 -18.43 18.63 1.73
CA THR A 234 -19.82 19.00 1.98
C THR A 234 -20.17 20.44 1.62
N GLU A 235 -19.16 21.28 1.32
CA GLU A 235 -19.34 22.64 0.88
C GLU A 235 -19.06 22.81 -0.62
N PRO A 236 -19.57 23.85 -1.27
CA PRO A 236 -19.35 24.10 -2.70
C PRO A 236 -17.87 24.28 -3.04
N ASP A 237 -17.36 23.51 -4.00
CA ASP A 237 -16.00 23.63 -4.52
C ASP A 237 -15.93 24.75 -5.58
N GLU A 238 -15.20 25.82 -5.29
CA GLU A 238 -15.00 26.97 -6.19
C GLU A 238 -14.30 26.57 -7.49
N SER A 239 -13.43 25.53 -7.48
CA SER A 239 -12.70 25.06 -8.65
C SER A 239 -13.55 24.22 -9.61
N TYR A 240 -14.75 23.81 -9.18
CA TYR A 240 -15.69 23.00 -9.95
C TYR A 240 -17.14 23.51 -9.88
N HIS A 241 -17.33 24.79 -10.20
CA HIS A 241 -18.66 25.42 -10.34
C HIS A 241 -19.56 25.23 -9.13
N GLY A 242 -19.02 25.17 -7.91
CA GLY A 242 -19.78 24.99 -6.68
C GLY A 242 -20.24 23.54 -6.46
N THR A 243 -19.58 22.54 -7.04
CA THR A 243 -19.90 21.13 -6.80
C THR A 243 -19.74 20.77 -5.33
N ILE A 244 -20.76 20.10 -4.75
CA ILE A 244 -20.71 19.46 -3.43
C ILE A 244 -20.52 17.97 -3.70
N TYR A 245 -19.35 17.43 -3.30
CA TYR A 245 -18.96 16.06 -3.68
C TYR A 245 -19.86 14.99 -3.07
N THR A 246 -20.27 15.16 -1.82
CA THR A 246 -21.18 14.22 -1.12
C THR A 246 -22.58 14.17 -1.72
N GLU A 247 -23.05 15.25 -2.33
CA GLU A 247 -24.36 15.32 -2.99
C GLU A 247 -24.31 14.75 -4.40
N LYS A 248 -23.34 15.22 -5.22
CA LYS A 248 -23.27 14.88 -6.65
C LYS A 248 -22.71 13.48 -6.89
N TYR A 249 -21.77 13.02 -6.06
CA TYR A 249 -21.03 11.76 -6.25
C TYR A 249 -21.10 10.86 -5.02
N SER A 250 -22.29 10.68 -4.46
CA SER A 250 -22.52 9.96 -3.19
C SER A 250 -21.95 8.53 -3.13
N PHE A 251 -21.70 7.90 -4.28
CA PHE A 251 -21.15 6.54 -4.34
C PHE A 251 -19.65 6.44 -3.98
N ALA A 252 -18.86 7.49 -4.29
CA ALA A 252 -17.42 7.54 -3.99
C ALA A 252 -16.89 9.00 -4.01
N PRO A 253 -17.40 9.88 -3.13
CA PRO A 253 -17.05 11.31 -3.15
C PRO A 253 -15.56 11.56 -2.96
N TYR A 254 -14.90 10.72 -2.17
CA TYR A 254 -13.48 10.84 -1.88
C TYR A 254 -12.61 10.64 -3.13
N ILE A 255 -12.84 9.57 -3.90
CA ILE A 255 -12.08 9.29 -5.13
C ILE A 255 -12.39 10.32 -6.21
N VAL A 256 -13.64 10.71 -6.37
CA VAL A 256 -14.01 11.72 -7.37
C VAL A 256 -13.33 13.05 -7.06
N LYS A 257 -13.35 13.51 -5.81
CA LYS A 257 -12.62 14.72 -5.40
C LYS A 257 -11.12 14.61 -5.65
N ALA A 258 -10.51 13.51 -5.23
CA ALA A 258 -9.07 13.27 -5.45
C ALA A 258 -8.69 13.35 -6.93
N ARG A 259 -9.51 12.77 -7.82
CA ARG A 259 -9.31 12.83 -9.27
C ARG A 259 -9.50 14.24 -9.83
N MET A 260 -10.58 14.90 -9.44
CA MET A 260 -10.94 16.22 -9.97
C MET A 260 -9.99 17.33 -9.51
N GLN A 261 -9.43 17.23 -8.32
CA GLN A 261 -8.50 18.22 -7.76
C GLN A 261 -7.03 17.74 -7.82
N LEU A 262 -6.67 16.74 -7.01
CA LEU A 262 -5.27 16.40 -6.82
C LEU A 262 -4.63 15.76 -8.06
N MET A 263 -5.33 14.85 -8.74
CA MET A 263 -4.82 14.26 -9.97
C MET A 263 -4.68 15.31 -11.07
N ARG A 264 -5.66 16.22 -11.19
CA ARG A 264 -5.61 17.34 -12.13
C ARG A 264 -4.39 18.21 -11.89
N ASP A 265 -4.15 18.60 -10.64
CA ASP A 265 -3.21 19.67 -10.29
C ASP A 265 -1.78 19.12 -10.10
N PHE A 266 -1.61 17.99 -9.46
CA PHE A 266 -0.30 17.38 -9.20
C PHE A 266 0.16 16.47 -10.35
N GLY A 267 -0.76 15.95 -11.16
CA GLY A 267 -0.43 15.13 -12.31
C GLY A 267 0.20 13.78 -11.96
N CYS A 268 -0.11 13.21 -10.80
CA CYS A 268 0.44 11.95 -10.31
C CYS A 268 -0.22 10.72 -10.98
N TYR A 269 -0.51 10.76 -12.27
CA TYR A 269 -1.16 9.67 -13.00
C TYR A 269 -0.14 8.64 -13.52
N PRO A 270 -0.51 7.34 -13.63
CA PRO A 270 0.31 6.34 -14.27
C PRO A 270 0.19 6.39 -15.80
N SER A 271 1.19 5.92 -16.53
CA SER A 271 1.05 5.73 -17.97
C SER A 271 0.12 4.54 -18.28
N ALA A 272 -0.54 4.56 -19.44
CA ALA A 272 -1.37 3.44 -19.91
C ALA A 272 -0.54 2.12 -19.99
N ASN A 273 0.73 2.22 -20.36
CA ASN A 273 1.63 1.07 -20.41
C ASN A 273 1.91 0.50 -19.01
N SER A 274 2.15 1.37 -18.00
CA SER A 274 2.32 0.91 -16.60
C SER A 274 1.05 0.26 -16.08
N SER A 275 -0.13 0.81 -16.39
CA SER A 275 -1.42 0.22 -16.03
C SER A 275 -1.63 -1.14 -16.68
N PHE A 276 -1.25 -1.31 -17.94
CA PHE A 276 -1.30 -2.59 -18.63
C PHE A 276 -0.40 -3.65 -17.98
N LEU A 277 0.85 -3.29 -17.65
CA LEU A 277 1.77 -4.19 -16.94
C LEU A 277 1.22 -4.59 -15.56
N LEU A 278 0.66 -3.64 -14.83
CA LEU A 278 -0.01 -3.90 -13.56
C LEU A 278 -1.19 -4.88 -13.73
N ASN A 279 -2.00 -4.72 -14.79
CA ASN A 279 -3.09 -5.67 -15.08
C ASN A 279 -2.58 -7.11 -15.23
N LEU A 280 -1.47 -7.32 -15.95
CA LEU A 280 -0.85 -8.65 -16.10
C LEU A 280 -0.40 -9.22 -14.74
N GLY A 281 0.17 -8.37 -13.89
CA GLY A 281 0.53 -8.76 -12.51
C GLY A 281 -0.69 -9.19 -11.70
N LEU A 282 -1.78 -8.42 -11.75
CA LEU A 282 -3.02 -8.73 -11.02
C LEU A 282 -3.65 -10.05 -11.46
N GLU A 283 -3.58 -10.40 -12.74
CA GLU A 283 -4.16 -11.65 -13.26
C GLU A 283 -3.54 -12.91 -12.63
N THR A 284 -2.29 -12.84 -12.18
CA THR A 284 -1.58 -13.96 -11.54
C THR A 284 -1.39 -13.78 -10.02
N LEU A 285 -1.95 -12.73 -9.44
CA LEU A 285 -1.76 -12.39 -8.03
C LEU A 285 -2.07 -13.55 -7.07
N PRO A 286 -3.22 -14.25 -7.17
CA PRO A 286 -3.56 -15.31 -6.21
C PRO A 286 -2.56 -16.47 -6.19
N VAL A 287 -2.13 -16.94 -7.36
CA VAL A 287 -1.17 -18.06 -7.45
C VAL A 287 0.21 -17.67 -6.95
N ARG A 288 0.63 -16.42 -7.18
CA ARG A 288 1.90 -15.89 -6.67
C ARG A 288 1.85 -15.71 -5.16
N MET A 289 0.81 -15.09 -4.62
CA MET A 289 0.68 -14.86 -3.17
C MET A 289 0.67 -16.17 -2.38
N LYS A 290 -0.02 -17.19 -2.89
CA LYS A 290 0.00 -18.53 -2.27
C LYS A 290 1.41 -19.08 -2.20
N GLN A 291 2.16 -19.05 -3.31
CA GLN A 291 3.53 -19.57 -3.36
C GLN A 291 4.49 -18.77 -2.48
N TYR A 292 4.37 -17.42 -2.45
CA TYR A 292 5.17 -16.60 -1.53
C TYR A 292 4.96 -17.00 -0.07
N CYS A 293 3.71 -17.21 0.36
CA CYS A 293 3.41 -17.60 1.74
C CYS A 293 3.96 -18.99 2.07
N GLU A 294 3.82 -19.96 1.15
CA GLU A 294 4.36 -21.32 1.31
C GLU A 294 5.88 -21.35 1.42
N ASN A 295 6.56 -20.60 0.56
CA ASN A 295 8.02 -20.47 0.60
C ASN A 295 8.47 -19.74 1.88
N ALA A 296 7.83 -18.62 2.22
CA ALA A 296 8.24 -17.78 3.34
C ALA A 296 8.10 -18.48 4.69
N ILE A 297 7.01 -19.20 4.94
CA ILE A 297 6.87 -19.95 6.22
C ILE A 297 7.92 -21.04 6.34
N THR A 298 8.29 -21.68 5.24
CA THR A 298 9.35 -22.71 5.21
C THR A 298 10.71 -22.11 5.50
N VAL A 299 11.03 -20.99 4.87
CA VAL A 299 12.27 -20.24 5.11
C VAL A 299 12.32 -19.66 6.52
N ALA A 300 11.20 -19.12 7.03
CA ALA A 300 11.14 -18.57 8.39
C ALA A 300 11.42 -19.63 9.46
N LYS A 301 10.85 -20.82 9.32
CA LYS A 301 11.14 -21.97 10.21
C LYS A 301 12.59 -22.41 10.13
N PHE A 302 13.19 -22.43 8.94
CA PHE A 302 14.62 -22.69 8.77
C PHE A 302 15.47 -21.65 9.52
N LEU A 303 15.17 -20.36 9.35
CA LEU A 303 15.88 -19.27 10.02
C LEU A 303 15.72 -19.35 11.55
N GLU A 304 14.53 -19.62 12.07
CA GLU A 304 14.24 -19.76 13.49
C GLU A 304 15.04 -20.91 14.14
N SER A 305 15.27 -21.99 13.38
CA SER A 305 16.05 -23.14 13.85
C SER A 305 17.58 -22.96 13.75
N ASN A 306 18.07 -21.88 13.15
CA ASN A 306 19.48 -21.67 12.91
C ASN A 306 20.19 -21.01 14.11
N ASP A 307 21.24 -21.62 14.61
CA ASP A 307 22.00 -21.16 15.79
C ASP A 307 22.71 -19.80 15.62
N LYS A 308 22.95 -19.36 14.37
CA LYS A 308 23.53 -18.05 14.03
C LYS A 308 22.49 -16.92 13.94
N VAL A 309 21.19 -17.26 13.99
CA VAL A 309 20.09 -16.31 14.03
C VAL A 309 19.72 -16.01 15.48
N GLU A 310 19.55 -14.74 15.81
CA GLU A 310 19.16 -14.26 17.12
C GLU A 310 17.64 -14.23 17.29
N SER A 311 16.94 -13.74 16.25
CA SER A 311 15.48 -13.63 16.24
C SER A 311 14.96 -13.61 14.80
N VAL A 312 13.71 -14.03 14.63
CA VAL A 312 12.96 -13.96 13.36
C VAL A 312 11.63 -13.27 13.64
N ALA A 313 11.31 -12.25 12.86
CA ALA A 313 10.00 -11.64 12.82
C ALA A 313 9.30 -12.11 11.55
N TYR A 314 8.23 -12.87 11.69
CA TYR A 314 7.35 -13.34 10.64
C TYR A 314 6.02 -13.78 11.26
N PRO A 315 4.92 -13.02 11.07
CA PRO A 315 3.64 -13.27 11.76
C PRO A 315 3.02 -14.64 11.49
N GLY A 316 3.51 -15.37 10.48
CA GLY A 316 3.13 -16.75 10.22
C GLY A 316 3.73 -17.79 11.20
N LEU A 317 4.75 -17.43 11.98
CA LEU A 317 5.31 -18.30 13.02
C LEU A 317 4.46 -18.23 14.29
N GLU A 318 4.21 -19.35 14.94
CA GLU A 318 3.47 -19.41 16.22
C GLU A 318 4.18 -18.66 17.35
N SER A 319 5.51 -18.53 17.26
CA SER A 319 6.37 -17.78 18.20
C SER A 319 6.28 -16.26 18.02
N ASP A 320 5.77 -15.76 16.90
CA ASP A 320 5.71 -14.33 16.61
C ASP A 320 4.63 -13.64 17.47
N LYS A 321 4.98 -12.46 17.97
CA LYS A 321 4.09 -11.61 18.80
C LYS A 321 2.74 -11.35 18.14
N TYR A 322 2.72 -11.20 16.81
CA TYR A 322 1.54 -10.82 16.05
C TYR A 322 0.81 -12.03 15.40
N HIS A 323 1.22 -13.26 15.74
CA HIS A 323 0.63 -14.46 15.15
C HIS A 323 -0.90 -14.50 15.29
N LYS A 324 -1.44 -14.16 16.46
CA LYS A 324 -2.90 -14.15 16.70
C LYS A 324 -3.64 -13.09 15.85
N LEU A 325 -3.04 -11.93 15.62
CA LEU A 325 -3.62 -10.93 14.72
C LEU A 325 -3.50 -11.39 13.26
N ALA A 326 -2.42 -12.08 12.91
CA ALA A 326 -2.26 -12.67 11.60
C ALA A 326 -3.30 -13.77 11.34
N GLU A 327 -3.60 -14.65 12.29
CA GLU A 327 -4.69 -15.61 12.17
C GLU A 327 -6.04 -14.93 11.90
N LYS A 328 -6.30 -13.77 12.53
CA LYS A 328 -7.55 -13.01 12.35
C LYS A 328 -7.63 -12.35 10.98
N TYR A 329 -6.61 -11.59 10.57
CA TYR A 329 -6.66 -10.72 9.38
C TYR A 329 -6.09 -11.38 8.12
N LEU A 330 -5.23 -12.37 8.25
CA LEU A 330 -4.40 -12.95 7.20
C LEU A 330 -4.50 -14.50 7.18
N PRO A 331 -5.71 -15.08 7.19
CA PRO A 331 -5.87 -16.53 7.32
C PRO A 331 -5.30 -17.34 6.13
N LEU A 332 -5.01 -16.68 5.00
CA LEU A 332 -4.42 -17.30 3.81
C LEU A 332 -2.88 -17.23 3.79
N GLY A 333 -2.25 -16.57 4.79
CA GLY A 333 -0.81 -16.41 4.92
C GLY A 333 -0.37 -14.97 5.12
N THR A 334 0.91 -14.77 5.46
CA THR A 334 1.47 -13.49 5.94
C THR A 334 2.48 -12.88 4.98
N ALA A 335 2.26 -13.06 3.68
CA ALA A 335 3.11 -12.60 2.57
C ALA A 335 4.51 -13.27 2.55
N GLY A 336 5.43 -12.72 1.75
CA GLY A 336 6.74 -13.30 1.49
C GLY A 336 7.91 -12.54 2.12
N VAL A 337 7.66 -11.58 3.02
CA VAL A 337 8.73 -10.80 3.65
C VAL A 337 9.02 -11.32 5.05
N ILE A 338 10.29 -11.54 5.34
CA ILE A 338 10.82 -11.99 6.64
C ILE A 338 11.85 -10.98 7.10
N SER A 339 11.83 -10.59 8.37
CA SER A 339 12.92 -9.86 9.01
C SER A 339 13.59 -10.77 10.05
N PHE A 340 14.91 -10.84 10.04
CA PHE A 340 15.65 -11.65 11.03
C PHE A 340 16.93 -10.95 11.42
N VAL A 341 17.45 -11.28 12.61
CA VAL A 341 18.67 -10.72 13.16
C VAL A 341 19.74 -11.78 13.20
N ILE A 342 20.90 -11.49 12.59
CA ILE A 342 22.09 -12.36 12.66
C ILE A 342 22.92 -11.97 13.87
N LYS A 343 23.40 -12.98 14.63
CA LYS A 343 24.36 -12.80 15.72
C LYS A 343 25.68 -12.26 15.15
N GLY A 344 26.29 -11.30 15.86
CA GLY A 344 27.57 -10.69 15.45
C GLY A 344 27.42 -9.32 14.79
N GLY A 345 26.20 -8.79 14.67
CA GLY A 345 25.95 -7.41 14.28
C GLY A 345 26.19 -7.09 12.82
N ARG A 346 26.42 -5.78 12.54
CA ARG A 346 26.44 -5.18 11.20
C ARG A 346 27.40 -5.86 10.22
N ASP A 347 28.66 -6.08 10.64
CA ASP A 347 29.68 -6.62 9.75
C ASP A 347 29.42 -8.09 9.40
N THR A 348 28.89 -8.85 10.35
CA THR A 348 28.51 -10.25 10.11
C THR A 348 27.30 -10.34 9.16
N ALA A 349 26.31 -9.45 9.34
CA ALA A 349 25.17 -9.37 8.44
C ALA A 349 25.60 -9.00 7.01
N ALA A 350 26.49 -8.01 6.87
CA ALA A 350 27.03 -7.64 5.55
C ALA A 350 27.79 -8.79 4.90
N LYS A 351 28.67 -9.47 5.63
CA LYS A 351 29.43 -10.62 5.12
C LYS A 351 28.53 -11.78 4.71
N PHE A 352 27.48 -12.06 5.48
CA PHE A 352 26.46 -13.05 5.11
C PHE A 352 25.80 -12.70 3.78
N MET A 353 25.28 -11.48 3.65
CA MET A 353 24.60 -11.03 2.43
C MET A 353 25.50 -11.06 1.20
N ASP A 354 26.74 -10.58 1.34
CA ASP A 354 27.71 -10.54 0.23
C ASP A 354 28.13 -11.94 -0.24
N SER A 355 27.89 -12.97 0.57
CA SER A 355 28.20 -14.36 0.22
C SER A 355 27.05 -15.10 -0.52
N LEU A 356 25.83 -14.55 -0.50
CA LEU A 356 24.68 -15.14 -1.20
C LEU A 356 24.87 -15.08 -2.72
N LYS A 357 24.29 -16.07 -3.43
CA LYS A 357 24.41 -16.22 -4.87
C LYS A 357 23.08 -16.12 -5.60
N LEU A 358 22.00 -16.56 -4.94
CA LEU A 358 20.65 -16.53 -5.48
C LEU A 358 19.94 -15.23 -5.08
N ALA A 359 19.93 -14.92 -3.78
CA ALA A 359 19.28 -13.73 -3.27
C ALA A 359 20.05 -12.46 -3.64
N SER A 360 19.43 -11.57 -4.42
CA SER A 360 20.07 -10.31 -4.86
C SER A 360 20.01 -9.22 -3.78
N ASN A 361 21.15 -8.51 -3.63
CA ASN A 361 21.24 -7.32 -2.77
C ASN A 361 20.57 -6.14 -3.44
N GLU A 362 19.35 -5.76 -3.00
CA GLU A 362 18.61 -4.64 -3.58
C GLU A 362 17.60 -4.02 -2.61
N VAL A 363 17.21 -2.78 -2.89
CA VAL A 363 16.24 -2.04 -2.07
C VAL A 363 14.80 -2.45 -2.33
N HIS A 364 14.54 -3.20 -3.40
CA HIS A 364 13.20 -3.67 -3.75
C HIS A 364 12.71 -4.73 -2.77
N VAL A 365 11.44 -5.09 -2.85
CA VAL A 365 10.76 -6.07 -2.02
C VAL A 365 9.49 -6.52 -2.74
N ALA A 366 9.06 -7.75 -2.47
CA ALA A 366 7.84 -8.29 -3.08
C ALA A 366 7.94 -8.51 -4.60
N ASP A 367 9.11 -8.98 -5.03
CA ASP A 367 9.40 -9.46 -6.38
C ASP A 367 9.17 -10.96 -6.48
N ILE A 368 9.04 -11.49 -7.71
CA ILE A 368 9.01 -12.93 -7.96
C ILE A 368 10.37 -13.60 -7.68
N ARG A 369 11.45 -12.83 -7.62
CA ARG A 369 12.81 -13.27 -7.29
C ARG A 369 13.15 -12.93 -5.85
N THR A 370 13.88 -13.83 -5.21
CA THR A 370 14.35 -13.61 -3.83
C THR A 370 15.36 -12.46 -3.78
N CYS A 371 15.11 -11.49 -2.91
CA CYS A 371 16.00 -10.36 -2.68
C CYS A 371 16.19 -10.07 -1.20
N ILE A 372 17.29 -9.41 -0.87
CA ILE A 372 17.72 -9.18 0.51
C ILE A 372 18.20 -7.74 0.70
N LEU A 373 17.97 -7.19 1.90
CA LEU A 373 18.40 -5.85 2.28
C LEU A 373 18.89 -5.84 3.71
N HIS A 374 19.99 -5.13 3.97
CA HIS A 374 20.45 -4.79 5.29
C HIS A 374 20.09 -3.32 5.61
N PRO A 375 19.03 -3.06 6.41
CA PRO A 375 18.56 -1.69 6.65
C PRO A 375 19.63 -0.78 7.22
N ALA A 376 20.44 -1.27 8.15
CA ALA A 376 21.50 -0.49 8.81
C ALA A 376 22.62 -0.01 7.87
N SER A 377 22.91 -0.76 6.77
CA SER A 377 23.92 -0.37 5.78
C SER A 377 23.35 0.34 4.55
N ALA A 378 22.03 0.32 4.35
CA ALA A 378 21.36 0.88 3.19
C ALA A 378 20.42 2.04 3.57
N THR A 379 19.17 1.74 3.90
CA THR A 379 18.12 2.74 4.11
C THR A 379 18.32 3.62 5.34
N HIS A 380 19.11 3.17 6.32
CA HIS A 380 19.39 3.87 7.57
C HIS A 380 20.89 4.12 7.79
N ARG A 381 21.67 4.13 6.71
CA ARG A 381 23.15 4.24 6.74
C ARG A 381 23.66 5.48 7.46
N GLN A 382 22.91 6.57 7.48
CA GLN A 382 23.28 7.82 8.15
C GLN A 382 23.09 7.79 9.68
N LEU A 383 22.45 6.76 10.23
CA LEU A 383 22.23 6.62 11.66
C LEU A 383 23.42 5.93 12.34
N SER A 384 23.80 6.42 13.54
CA SER A 384 24.71 5.68 14.42
C SER A 384 24.04 4.42 14.97
N ASP A 385 24.83 3.51 15.56
CA ASP A 385 24.27 2.28 16.14
C ASP A 385 23.29 2.58 17.29
N GLU A 386 23.54 3.63 18.10
CA GLU A 386 22.62 4.08 19.15
C GLU A 386 21.31 4.63 18.55
N GLN A 387 21.40 5.37 17.44
CA GLN A 387 20.23 5.89 16.72
C GLN A 387 19.43 4.78 16.05
N LEU A 388 20.10 3.74 15.53
CA LEU A 388 19.44 2.55 14.98
C LEU A 388 18.66 1.81 16.07
N VAL A 389 19.28 1.59 17.25
CA VAL A 389 18.60 0.96 18.39
C VAL A 389 17.39 1.78 18.84
N ALA A 390 17.52 3.10 18.91
CA ALA A 390 16.41 4.00 19.24
C ALA A 390 15.28 3.97 18.19
N ALA A 391 15.61 3.65 16.94
CA ALA A 391 14.65 3.42 15.84
C ALA A 391 14.12 1.97 15.77
N GLY A 392 14.45 1.11 16.74
CA GLY A 392 14.04 -0.30 16.77
C GLY A 392 14.75 -1.18 15.74
N ILE A 393 15.88 -0.72 15.18
CA ILE A 393 16.64 -1.44 14.15
C ILE A 393 17.91 -2.02 14.79
N ASN A 394 17.99 -3.35 14.89
CA ASN A 394 19.20 -4.04 15.31
C ASN A 394 20.25 -3.97 14.18
N GLY A 395 21.53 -3.74 14.52
CA GLY A 395 22.62 -3.69 13.56
C GLY A 395 22.80 -4.98 12.73
N GLY A 396 22.36 -6.12 13.25
CA GLY A 396 22.35 -7.41 12.53
C GLY A 396 21.03 -7.73 11.80
N MET A 397 20.07 -6.79 11.75
CA MET A 397 18.78 -7.01 11.11
C MET A 397 18.91 -7.08 9.59
N ILE A 398 18.32 -8.12 9.02
CA ILE A 398 18.22 -8.36 7.59
C ILE A 398 16.74 -8.49 7.22
N ARG A 399 16.32 -7.85 6.13
CA ARG A 399 15.02 -8.05 5.52
C ARG A 399 15.20 -8.93 4.28
N LEU A 400 14.56 -10.09 4.26
CA LEU A 400 14.51 -11.03 3.16
C LEU A 400 13.13 -10.97 2.51
N SER A 401 13.06 -10.72 1.21
CA SER A 401 11.86 -10.87 0.41
C SER A 401 11.97 -12.18 -0.36
N VAL A 402 11.25 -13.18 0.11
CA VAL A 402 11.25 -14.52 -0.47
C VAL A 402 10.49 -14.52 -1.79
N GLY A 403 11.11 -15.04 -2.85
CA GLY A 403 10.54 -15.15 -4.19
C GLY A 403 9.79 -16.46 -4.44
N LEU A 404 9.61 -16.75 -5.73
CA LEU A 404 8.87 -17.93 -6.22
C LEU A 404 9.78 -19.09 -6.64
N GLU A 405 11.08 -18.96 -6.40
CA GLU A 405 12.06 -20.04 -6.68
C GLU A 405 11.69 -21.30 -5.88
N ASN A 406 12.29 -22.42 -6.25
CA ASN A 406 12.20 -23.62 -5.43
C ASN A 406 12.73 -23.32 -4.03
N VAL A 407 11.93 -23.62 -3.00
CA VAL A 407 12.25 -23.25 -1.61
C VAL A 407 13.54 -23.91 -1.11
N GLU A 408 13.89 -25.10 -1.62
CA GLU A 408 15.15 -25.79 -1.27
C GLU A 408 16.36 -25.02 -1.78
N ASP A 409 16.30 -24.46 -3.01
CA ASP A 409 17.36 -23.63 -3.57
C ASP A 409 17.56 -22.34 -2.75
N ILE A 410 16.48 -21.70 -2.30
CA ILE A 410 16.54 -20.54 -1.41
C ILE A 410 17.24 -20.93 -0.09
N ILE A 411 16.84 -22.03 0.53
CA ILE A 411 17.41 -22.51 1.80
C ILE A 411 18.88 -22.89 1.61
N ASP A 412 19.26 -23.49 0.50
CA ASP A 412 20.66 -23.87 0.24
C ASP A 412 21.55 -22.64 0.01
N ASP A 413 21.03 -21.57 -0.61
CA ASP A 413 21.72 -20.29 -0.70
C ASP A 413 21.92 -19.66 0.69
N LEU A 414 20.92 -19.68 1.53
CA LEU A 414 21.02 -19.20 2.93
C LEU A 414 22.02 -20.04 3.74
N LYS A 415 22.01 -21.38 3.62
CA LYS A 415 22.97 -22.26 4.29
C LYS A 415 24.42 -21.94 3.91
N GLN A 416 24.69 -21.74 2.60
CA GLN A 416 26.03 -21.38 2.15
C GLN A 416 26.43 -19.98 2.64
N GLY A 417 25.50 -19.05 2.74
CA GLY A 417 25.70 -17.75 3.36
C GLY A 417 26.07 -17.87 4.86
N PHE A 418 25.34 -18.67 5.61
CA PHE A 418 25.67 -18.96 7.02
C PHE A 418 27.03 -19.68 7.18
N ALA A 419 27.44 -20.49 6.24
CA ALA A 419 28.76 -21.13 6.28
C ALA A 419 29.92 -20.14 6.09
N ALA A 420 29.67 -18.96 5.54
CA ALA A 420 30.68 -17.93 5.30
C ALA A 420 30.96 -17.03 6.53
N ILE A 421 30.13 -17.07 7.58
CA ILE A 421 30.22 -16.23 8.76
C ILE A 421 30.53 -16.97 10.07
#